data_eea586f4ce1dadf3cc20df25cd4f049b
#
_entry.id   eea586f4ce1dadf3cc20df25cd4f049b
#
_cell.length_a   1.000
_cell.length_b   1.000
_cell.length_c   1.000
_cell.angle_alpha   90.00
_cell.angle_beta   90.00
_cell.angle_gamma   90.00
#
_symmetry.space_group_name_H-M   'P 1'
#
loop_
_entity.id
_entity.type
_entity.pdbx_description
1 polymer ?
#
loop_
_entity_poly.entity_id
_entity_poly.type
_entity_poly.pdbx_seq_one_letter_code
_entity_poly.pdbx_strand_id
1 'polypeptide(L)'
;MKLQSARRLFLFVAVGLFLANLTPSTLVSTAFAEGTRTWEQSKFDELTKGTATGVAIRSMGGLELAPTFKSIYVTPSTYIWAIAADDSGNVYVAAGAPARVYRIAPDGKATIIFEPKELQVQALQTGPGGSIYAATAPDGKVYKLEHKPGGKMQPAKADTLSATAADKDKKDDATKPGTDPSWTSSVYFEPGTKYIWDLALDKVGNLYVATGDHGEIFRVTTKGEHSVFFKSDETHIRVLAFDAQENLIAGSDGSGLIYRISPAGEGFVLYSAPKKEITALALDRAGNIYAAAVGEKRSGGGTGSSAISSAILNMGSNPSPGGAAPQVPGITITAAPSAPPMAGPFPFPGGGASGGSDVYRIAPDGSPARVWTSHEDIVYALAFDSQGRLLAGTGNRGHIFALGGSNDFSDLLKAPASQVTAFAKAPGGGLYAATSNLGKV
;
A
#
# COMPACT_ATOMS: atom_id res chain seq x y z
N MET A 1 85.54 -58.39 37.14
CA MET A 1 84.09 -58.52 36.74
C MET A 1 83.15 -57.46 37.37
N LYS A 2 83.56 -56.54 38.22
CA LYS A 2 82.68 -55.56 38.87
C LYS A 2 82.60 -54.16 38.20
N LEU A 3 83.51 -53.82 37.25
CA LEU A 3 83.55 -52.51 36.61
C LEU A 3 82.65 -52.44 35.33
N GLN A 4 82.37 -53.57 34.72
CA GLN A 4 81.44 -53.61 33.51
C GLN A 4 79.98 -53.54 33.89
N SER A 5 79.61 -54.01 35.06
CA SER A 5 78.24 -53.99 35.56
C SER A 5 77.76 -52.52 35.92
N ALA A 6 78.72 -51.75 36.52
CA ALA A 6 78.41 -50.35 36.85
C ALA A 6 78.27 -49.42 35.61
N ARG A 7 79.03 -49.67 34.53
CA ARG A 7 78.92 -48.92 33.30
C ARG A 7 77.57 -49.21 32.52
N ARG A 8 77.07 -50.45 32.59
CA ARG A 8 75.79 -50.79 32.00
C ARG A 8 74.59 -50.23 32.77
N LEU A 9 74.75 -50.16 34.13
CA LEU A 9 73.71 -49.58 34.98
C LEU A 9 73.61 -48.06 34.77
N PHE A 10 74.75 -47.39 34.62
CA PHE A 10 74.83 -45.93 34.36
C PHE A 10 74.29 -45.57 32.95
N LEU A 11 74.54 -46.44 31.95
CA LEU A 11 74.00 -46.26 30.60
C LEU A 11 72.47 -46.43 30.56
N PHE A 12 71.94 -47.41 31.27
CA PHE A 12 70.50 -47.61 31.36
C PHE A 12 69.75 -46.49 32.14
N VAL A 13 70.40 -45.96 33.22
CA VAL A 13 69.81 -44.85 33.94
C VAL A 13 69.93 -43.56 33.15
N ALA A 14 71.04 -43.31 32.39
CA ALA A 14 71.19 -42.13 31.53
C ALA A 14 70.20 -42.17 30.34
N VAL A 15 69.99 -43.34 29.70
CA VAL A 15 69.04 -43.55 28.63
C VAL A 15 67.57 -43.42 29.16
N GLY A 16 67.33 -43.95 30.36
CA GLY A 16 66.01 -43.80 31.00
C GLY A 16 65.68 -42.36 31.37
N LEU A 17 66.62 -41.57 31.85
CA LEU A 17 66.47 -40.16 32.11
C LEU A 17 66.37 -39.31 30.81
N PHE A 18 67.03 -39.73 29.71
CA PHE A 18 66.94 -39.04 28.42
C PHE A 18 65.57 -39.37 27.74
N LEU A 19 65.02 -40.57 27.91
CA LEU A 19 63.70 -40.96 27.44
C LEU A 19 62.57 -40.37 28.25
N ALA A 20 62.80 -40.08 29.55
CA ALA A 20 61.81 -39.40 30.40
C ALA A 20 61.63 -37.90 30.07
N ASN A 21 62.63 -37.28 29.38
CA ASN A 21 62.51 -35.92 28.88
C ASN A 21 61.99 -35.81 27.44
N LEU A 22 61.67 -36.93 26.81
CA LEU A 22 60.96 -37.02 25.51
C LEU A 22 59.49 -37.34 25.69
N THR A 23 58.88 -36.90 26.79
CA THR A 23 57.41 -36.79 26.81
C THR A 23 57.08 -35.63 25.88
N PRO A 24 56.30 -35.89 24.83
CA PRO A 24 55.83 -34.78 24.00
C PRO A 24 54.95 -33.89 24.88
N SER A 25 55.52 -32.78 25.31
CA SER A 25 54.78 -31.67 25.92
C SER A 25 53.81 -31.01 24.89
N THR A 26 53.31 -31.81 23.96
CA THR A 26 52.53 -31.33 22.85
C THR A 26 51.13 -31.90 22.83
N LEU A 27 50.41 -31.91 23.89
CA LEU A 27 48.94 -32.14 23.81
C LEU A 27 48.22 -31.47 24.99
N VAL A 28 48.75 -30.38 25.52
CA VAL A 28 47.84 -29.40 26.09
C VAL A 28 47.39 -28.56 24.90
N SER A 29 46.37 -29.00 24.20
CA SER A 29 45.54 -28.10 23.39
C SER A 29 45.14 -27.01 24.37
N THR A 30 45.79 -25.86 24.28
CA THR A 30 45.23 -24.65 24.85
C THR A 30 43.87 -24.51 24.15
N ALA A 31 42.81 -24.99 24.77
CA ALA A 31 41.49 -24.61 24.40
C ALA A 31 41.45 -23.10 24.62
N PHE A 32 41.70 -22.34 23.56
CA PHE A 32 41.31 -20.95 23.53
C PHE A 32 39.79 -20.99 23.67
N ALA A 33 39.29 -20.74 24.86
CA ALA A 33 37.91 -20.37 25.03
C ALA A 33 37.77 -19.15 24.12
N GLU A 34 37.12 -19.32 22.98
CA GLU A 34 36.70 -18.19 22.18
C GLU A 34 35.95 -17.27 23.13
N GLY A 35 36.46 -16.06 23.33
CA GLY A 35 35.81 -15.11 24.21
C GLY A 35 34.37 -14.96 23.77
N THR A 36 33.47 -14.77 24.71
CA THR A 36 32.05 -14.57 24.47
C THR A 36 31.92 -13.55 23.34
N ARG A 37 31.41 -13.99 22.18
CA ARG A 37 31.12 -13.08 21.08
C ARG A 37 29.78 -12.45 21.41
N THR A 38 29.76 -11.16 21.66
CA THR A 38 28.50 -10.41 21.73
C THR A 38 27.98 -10.20 20.32
N TRP A 39 26.72 -10.50 20.13
CA TRP A 39 25.98 -10.20 18.91
C TRP A 39 25.07 -9.01 19.21
N GLU A 40 25.18 -7.94 18.43
CA GLU A 40 24.40 -6.73 18.58
C GLU A 40 23.61 -6.47 17.30
N GLN A 41 22.31 -6.22 17.44
CA GLN A 41 21.43 -5.72 16.40
C GLN A 41 20.77 -4.45 16.91
N SER A 42 21.11 -3.31 16.32
CA SER A 42 20.57 -2.03 16.74
C SER A 42 20.09 -1.18 15.56
N LYS A 43 20.56 -1.46 14.33
CA LYS A 43 20.23 -0.70 13.14
C LYS A 43 18.92 -1.16 12.52
N PHE A 44 18.21 -0.23 11.87
CA PHE A 44 16.95 -0.52 11.18
C PHE A 44 17.06 -1.72 10.24
N ASP A 45 18.03 -1.72 9.31
CA ASP A 45 18.20 -2.78 8.31
C ASP A 45 18.55 -4.15 8.92
N GLU A 46 19.09 -4.18 10.12
CA GLU A 46 19.38 -5.41 10.84
C GLU A 46 18.13 -5.95 11.53
N LEU A 47 17.36 -5.06 12.16
CA LEU A 47 16.14 -5.41 12.91
C LEU A 47 15.01 -5.84 11.97
N THR A 48 14.90 -5.22 10.78
CA THR A 48 13.87 -5.54 9.78
C THR A 48 14.07 -6.88 9.07
N LYS A 49 15.23 -7.55 9.23
CA LYS A 49 15.45 -8.92 8.73
C LYS A 49 14.61 -9.97 9.45
N GLY A 50 14.17 -9.67 10.66
CA GLY A 50 13.27 -10.51 11.44
C GLY A 50 11.80 -10.15 11.23
N THR A 51 10.92 -10.80 12.00
CA THR A 51 9.51 -10.45 12.07
C THR A 51 9.24 -9.77 13.41
N ALA A 52 8.89 -8.49 13.36
CA ALA A 52 8.52 -7.73 14.54
C ALA A 52 7.10 -8.11 15.01
N THR A 53 6.95 -8.43 16.30
CA THR A 53 5.63 -8.71 16.90
C THR A 53 5.51 -7.92 18.19
N GLY A 54 4.54 -7.02 18.28
CA GLY A 54 4.31 -6.17 19.45
C GLY A 54 5.34 -5.05 19.63
N VAL A 55 6.29 -4.91 18.70
CA VAL A 55 7.30 -3.85 18.69
C VAL A 55 7.34 -3.17 17.34
N ALA A 56 7.60 -1.87 17.34
CA ALA A 56 7.87 -1.07 16.16
C ALA A 56 9.38 -0.81 16.05
N ILE A 57 9.88 -0.71 14.84
CA ILE A 57 11.31 -0.52 14.55
C ILE A 57 11.54 0.91 14.08
N ARG A 58 12.37 1.65 14.78
CA ARG A 58 12.69 3.05 14.46
C ARG A 58 13.75 3.14 13.37
N SER A 59 13.60 4.08 12.45
CA SER A 59 14.57 4.34 11.37
C SER A 59 15.96 4.68 11.88
N MET A 60 16.03 5.37 13.02
CA MET A 60 17.30 5.72 13.70
C MET A 60 17.90 4.56 14.50
N GLY A 61 17.27 3.39 14.44
CA GLY A 61 17.60 2.21 15.23
C GLY A 61 16.84 2.14 16.55
N GLY A 62 16.79 0.92 17.10
CA GLY A 62 16.07 0.62 18.34
C GLY A 62 14.61 0.25 18.13
N LEU A 63 13.99 -0.15 19.21
CA LEU A 63 12.61 -0.67 19.25
C LEU A 63 11.75 0.22 20.15
N GLU A 64 10.48 0.32 19.81
CA GLU A 64 9.43 0.90 20.64
C GLU A 64 8.21 -0.02 20.68
N LEU A 65 7.26 0.24 21.57
CA LEU A 65 6.03 -0.55 21.62
C LEU A 65 5.18 -0.26 20.38
N ALA A 66 4.80 -1.32 19.66
CA ALA A 66 3.87 -1.20 18.56
C ALA A 66 2.43 -0.96 19.06
N PRO A 67 1.58 -0.25 18.29
CA PRO A 67 0.16 -0.20 18.58
C PRO A 67 -0.46 -1.60 18.52
N THR A 68 -1.51 -1.82 19.32
CA THR A 68 -2.27 -3.07 19.26
C THR A 68 -3.04 -3.12 17.95
N PHE A 69 -2.87 -4.20 17.21
CA PHE A 69 -3.57 -4.48 15.96
C PHE A 69 -4.51 -5.68 16.13
N LYS A 70 -5.77 -5.51 15.75
CA LYS A 70 -6.79 -6.56 15.81
C LYS A 70 -7.59 -6.57 14.52
N SER A 71 -7.67 -7.73 13.85
CA SER A 71 -8.60 -7.89 12.73
C SER A 71 -10.03 -7.95 13.27
N ILE A 72 -10.91 -7.09 12.76
CA ILE A 72 -12.33 -7.04 13.14
C ILE A 72 -13.20 -7.83 12.17
N TYR A 73 -12.80 -7.92 10.90
CA TYR A 73 -13.53 -8.68 9.89
C TYR A 73 -12.65 -9.09 8.71
N VAL A 74 -12.90 -10.28 8.19
CA VAL A 74 -12.31 -10.80 6.95
C VAL A 74 -13.42 -10.88 5.91
N THR A 75 -13.29 -10.11 4.84
CA THR A 75 -14.30 -10.07 3.78
C THR A 75 -14.10 -11.22 2.80
N PRO A 76 -15.16 -11.73 2.14
CA PRO A 76 -15.01 -12.64 1.01
C PRO A 76 -14.52 -11.95 -0.27
N SER A 77 -14.41 -10.61 -0.28
CA SER A 77 -13.88 -9.84 -1.42
C SER A 77 -12.36 -9.72 -1.33
N THR A 78 -11.69 -9.83 -2.48
CA THR A 78 -10.23 -9.79 -2.55
C THR A 78 -9.66 -8.40 -2.27
N TYR A 79 -10.36 -7.36 -2.76
CA TYR A 79 -9.89 -5.98 -2.71
C TYR A 79 -10.84 -5.14 -1.87
N ILE A 80 -10.27 -4.35 -0.95
CA ILE A 80 -10.97 -3.25 -0.30
C ILE A 80 -10.34 -1.95 -0.81
N TRP A 81 -11.18 -1.08 -1.38
CA TRP A 81 -10.74 0.18 -1.99
C TRP A 81 -10.89 1.36 -1.05
N ALA A 82 -11.99 1.40 -0.32
CA ALA A 82 -12.28 2.49 0.59
C ALA A 82 -12.95 1.98 1.87
N ILE A 83 -12.79 2.75 2.93
CA ILE A 83 -13.37 2.49 4.23
C ILE A 83 -13.87 3.82 4.82
N ALA A 84 -15.03 3.78 5.43
CA ALA A 84 -15.60 4.90 6.17
C ALA A 84 -16.17 4.40 7.51
N ALA A 85 -16.25 5.26 8.51
CA ALA A 85 -16.84 4.94 9.79
C ALA A 85 -17.87 6.01 10.18
N ASP A 86 -18.90 5.62 10.92
CA ASP A 86 -19.85 6.53 11.53
C ASP A 86 -19.57 6.75 13.03
N ASP A 87 -20.23 7.73 13.61
CA ASP A 87 -20.08 8.06 15.03
C ASP A 87 -20.57 6.96 15.98
N SER A 88 -21.38 6.02 15.46
CA SER A 88 -21.86 4.85 16.21
C SER A 88 -20.85 3.69 16.20
N GLY A 89 -19.72 3.84 15.51
CA GLY A 89 -18.68 2.82 15.37
C GLY A 89 -18.97 1.74 14.34
N ASN A 90 -19.96 1.93 13.46
CA ASN A 90 -20.09 1.06 12.29
C ASN A 90 -19.01 1.41 11.27
N VAL A 91 -18.46 0.38 10.66
CA VAL A 91 -17.46 0.50 9.60
C VAL A 91 -18.08 0.08 8.27
N TYR A 92 -18.00 0.94 7.29
CA TYR A 92 -18.45 0.70 5.93
C TYR A 92 -17.26 0.44 5.03
N VAL A 93 -17.35 -0.62 4.23
CA VAL A 93 -16.21 -1.15 3.45
C VAL A 93 -16.63 -1.28 1.99
N ALA A 94 -15.97 -0.55 1.12
CA ALA A 94 -16.11 -0.67 -0.33
C ALA A 94 -15.17 -1.73 -0.89
N ALA A 95 -15.70 -2.68 -1.60
CA ALA A 95 -14.94 -3.82 -2.08
C ALA A 95 -15.10 -4.07 -3.59
N GLY A 96 -14.12 -4.80 -4.13
CA GLY A 96 -14.15 -5.37 -5.47
C GLY A 96 -13.82 -6.85 -5.45
N ALA A 97 -14.31 -7.57 -6.47
CA ALA A 97 -14.11 -9.01 -6.66
C ALA A 97 -14.57 -9.88 -5.45
N PRO A 98 -15.86 -9.94 -5.16
CA PRO A 98 -16.99 -9.26 -5.79
C PRO A 98 -17.21 -7.83 -5.28
N ALA A 99 -17.89 -7.00 -6.10
CA ALA A 99 -18.24 -5.63 -5.76
C ALA A 99 -19.33 -5.61 -4.69
N ARG A 100 -19.04 -5.04 -3.52
CA ARG A 100 -19.98 -4.98 -2.39
C ARG A 100 -19.66 -3.79 -1.50
N VAL A 101 -20.68 -3.33 -0.79
CA VAL A 101 -20.49 -2.50 0.39
C VAL A 101 -20.93 -3.33 1.59
N TYR A 102 -19.97 -3.52 2.52
CA TYR A 102 -20.24 -4.16 3.80
C TYR A 102 -20.43 -3.11 4.87
N ARG A 103 -21.33 -3.37 5.82
CA ARG A 103 -21.41 -2.69 7.11
C ARG A 103 -20.94 -3.67 8.18
N ILE A 104 -19.95 -3.27 8.96
CA ILE A 104 -19.44 -4.02 10.10
C ILE A 104 -19.86 -3.26 11.35
N ALA A 105 -20.67 -3.88 12.18
CA ALA A 105 -21.11 -3.30 13.44
C ALA A 105 -19.98 -3.36 14.50
N PRO A 106 -20.05 -2.58 15.60
CA PRO A 106 -19.04 -2.58 16.67
C PRO A 106 -18.79 -3.95 17.31
N ASP A 107 -19.77 -4.85 17.26
CA ASP A 107 -19.65 -6.23 17.73
C ASP A 107 -18.92 -7.17 16.74
N GLY A 108 -18.48 -6.63 15.58
CA GLY A 108 -17.81 -7.36 14.50
C GLY A 108 -18.75 -8.07 13.53
N LYS A 109 -20.09 -7.96 13.74
CA LYS A 109 -21.06 -8.57 12.82
C LYS A 109 -21.11 -7.78 11.51
N ALA A 110 -20.84 -8.47 10.41
CA ALA A 110 -20.87 -7.88 9.07
C ALA A 110 -22.15 -8.22 8.31
N THR A 111 -22.67 -7.25 7.57
CA THR A 111 -23.80 -7.40 6.65
C THR A 111 -23.46 -6.75 5.31
N ILE A 112 -24.02 -7.27 4.21
CA ILE A 112 -23.94 -6.65 2.90
C ILE A 112 -25.08 -5.65 2.81
N ILE A 113 -24.77 -4.38 2.56
CA ILE A 113 -25.77 -3.33 2.42
C ILE A 113 -25.97 -2.89 0.97
N PHE A 114 -25.06 -3.28 0.06
CA PHE A 114 -25.17 -2.96 -1.35
C PHE A 114 -24.34 -3.92 -2.22
N GLU A 115 -24.93 -4.35 -3.33
CA GLU A 115 -24.28 -5.13 -4.39
C GLU A 115 -24.59 -4.46 -5.74
N PRO A 116 -23.68 -3.66 -6.29
CA PRO A 116 -23.83 -3.02 -7.59
C PRO A 116 -23.69 -4.03 -8.74
N LYS A 117 -24.09 -3.61 -9.93
CA LYS A 117 -23.83 -4.35 -11.16
C LYS A 117 -22.43 -4.11 -11.70
N GLU A 118 -21.83 -2.99 -11.32
CA GLU A 118 -20.47 -2.59 -11.67
C GLU A 118 -19.45 -3.51 -10.97
N LEU A 119 -18.23 -3.53 -11.47
CA LEU A 119 -17.23 -4.52 -11.06
C LEU A 119 -16.59 -4.22 -9.70
N GLN A 120 -16.64 -2.96 -9.24
CA GLN A 120 -16.08 -2.55 -7.95
C GLN A 120 -16.76 -1.29 -7.41
N VAL A 121 -16.71 -1.15 -6.08
CA VAL A 121 -17.00 0.10 -5.39
C VAL A 121 -15.66 0.73 -5.01
N GLN A 122 -15.37 1.90 -5.59
CA GLN A 122 -14.06 2.54 -5.55
C GLN A 122 -13.90 3.52 -4.39
N ALA A 123 -14.95 4.27 -4.07
CA ALA A 123 -14.91 5.27 -3.01
C ALA A 123 -16.18 5.21 -2.16
N LEU A 124 -16.05 5.61 -0.90
CA LEU A 124 -17.13 5.72 0.07
C LEU A 124 -17.04 7.04 0.84
N GLN A 125 -18.22 7.63 1.08
CA GLN A 125 -18.34 8.78 1.97
C GLN A 125 -19.59 8.64 2.84
N THR A 126 -19.45 8.80 4.17
CA THR A 126 -20.59 8.90 5.08
C THR A 126 -21.26 10.26 4.93
N GLY A 127 -22.57 10.25 4.74
CA GLY A 127 -23.36 11.46 4.51
C GLY A 127 -24.33 11.81 5.65
N PRO A 128 -25.06 12.90 5.50
CA PRO A 128 -26.06 13.34 6.49
C PRO A 128 -27.12 12.25 6.73
N GLY A 129 -27.59 12.17 7.99
CA GLY A 129 -28.64 11.23 8.36
C GLY A 129 -28.25 9.76 8.33
N GLY A 130 -26.96 9.44 8.32
CA GLY A 130 -26.44 8.07 8.24
C GLY A 130 -26.53 7.47 6.83
N SER A 131 -26.71 8.29 5.80
CA SER A 131 -26.60 7.85 4.41
C SER A 131 -25.15 7.56 4.06
N ILE A 132 -24.93 6.69 3.07
CA ILE A 132 -23.60 6.37 2.53
C ILE A 132 -23.62 6.68 1.03
N TYR A 133 -22.65 7.44 0.57
CA TYR A 133 -22.38 7.59 -0.84
C TYR A 133 -21.34 6.57 -1.27
N ALA A 134 -21.63 5.82 -2.33
CA ALA A 134 -20.77 4.76 -2.86
C ALA A 134 -20.53 5.01 -4.35
N ALA A 135 -19.28 5.20 -4.73
CA ALA A 135 -18.88 5.39 -6.13
C ALA A 135 -18.39 4.09 -6.75
N THR A 136 -18.81 3.80 -7.97
CA THR A 136 -18.51 2.56 -8.69
C THR A 136 -17.60 2.78 -9.89
N ALA A 137 -16.97 1.69 -10.35
CA ALA A 137 -16.18 1.62 -11.57
C ALA A 137 -16.26 0.21 -12.20
N PRO A 138 -16.10 0.04 -13.54
CA PRO A 138 -16.26 1.06 -14.57
C PRO A 138 -17.74 1.52 -14.65
N ASP A 139 -18.04 2.48 -15.51
CA ASP A 139 -19.34 3.15 -15.57
C ASP A 139 -19.62 3.90 -14.25
N GLY A 140 -18.81 4.94 -14.04
CA GLY A 140 -18.76 5.71 -12.79
C GLY A 140 -20.12 6.26 -12.40
N LYS A 141 -20.73 5.68 -11.36
CA LYS A 141 -21.97 6.13 -10.73
C LYS A 141 -21.74 6.36 -9.24
N VAL A 142 -22.42 7.34 -8.72
CA VAL A 142 -22.54 7.53 -7.28
C VAL A 142 -23.92 7.05 -6.86
N TYR A 143 -23.94 6.06 -5.98
CA TYR A 143 -25.15 5.57 -5.34
C TYR A 143 -25.29 6.20 -3.96
N LYS A 144 -26.53 6.55 -3.59
CA LYS A 144 -26.90 6.88 -2.23
C LYS A 144 -27.55 5.68 -1.59
N LEU A 145 -26.98 5.23 -0.48
CA LEU A 145 -27.49 4.12 0.33
C LEU A 145 -28.13 4.70 1.58
N GLU A 146 -29.37 4.30 1.85
CA GLU A 146 -30.16 4.82 2.98
C GLU A 146 -30.74 3.65 3.78
N HIS A 147 -30.62 3.73 5.10
CA HIS A 147 -31.19 2.75 6.01
C HIS A 147 -32.67 3.06 6.30
N LYS A 148 -33.55 2.12 5.97
CA LYS A 148 -34.97 2.17 6.30
C LYS A 148 -35.30 1.05 7.31
N PRO A 149 -35.55 1.38 8.59
CA PRO A 149 -35.85 0.36 9.59
C PRO A 149 -37.10 -0.46 9.21
N GLY A 150 -37.02 -1.79 9.30
CA GLY A 150 -38.19 -2.69 9.11
C GLY A 150 -38.01 -3.88 8.15
N GLY A 151 -36.88 -3.99 7.45
CA GLY A 151 -36.56 -5.16 6.60
C GLY A 151 -36.14 -6.39 7.41
N LYS A 152 -36.50 -7.60 6.94
CA LYS A 152 -35.99 -8.87 7.50
C LYS A 152 -34.70 -9.26 6.77
N MET A 153 -33.64 -9.58 7.51
CA MET A 153 -32.37 -10.06 6.94
C MET A 153 -32.59 -11.32 6.09
N GLN A 154 -32.06 -11.32 4.86
CA GLN A 154 -32.03 -12.49 3.99
C GLN A 154 -30.65 -13.16 4.07
N PRO A 155 -30.56 -14.51 4.08
CA PRO A 155 -29.28 -15.21 3.98
C PRO A 155 -28.62 -14.94 2.63
N ALA A 156 -27.31 -14.85 2.60
CA ALA A 156 -26.53 -14.65 1.38
C ALA A 156 -26.79 -15.74 0.33
N LYS A 157 -27.02 -15.37 -0.92
CA LYS A 157 -26.98 -16.32 -2.04
C LYS A 157 -25.57 -16.91 -2.14
N ALA A 158 -25.47 -18.23 -2.27
CA ALA A 158 -24.20 -18.92 -2.41
C ALA A 158 -23.61 -18.59 -3.79
N ASP A 159 -22.58 -17.73 -3.82
CA ASP A 159 -21.78 -17.54 -5.03
C ASP A 159 -20.83 -18.74 -5.15
N THR A 160 -21.02 -19.54 -6.20
CA THR A 160 -20.13 -20.63 -6.59
C THR A 160 -18.92 -20.04 -7.32
N LEU A 161 -17.99 -19.43 -6.61
CA LEU A 161 -16.66 -19.14 -7.13
C LEU A 161 -15.63 -19.88 -6.28
N SER A 162 -15.01 -20.87 -6.93
CA SER A 162 -13.99 -21.73 -6.40
C SER A 162 -12.77 -20.91 -5.97
N ALA A 163 -12.58 -20.77 -4.68
CA ALA A 163 -11.31 -20.29 -4.13
C ALA A 163 -10.33 -21.45 -4.16
N THR A 164 -9.30 -21.34 -5.00
CA THR A 164 -8.14 -22.24 -4.99
C THR A 164 -7.41 -22.12 -3.66
N ALA A 165 -7.23 -23.25 -3.04
CA ALA A 165 -6.69 -23.44 -1.71
C ALA A 165 -5.23 -23.00 -1.56
N ALA A 166 -4.96 -22.21 -0.52
CA ALA A 166 -3.72 -22.29 0.27
C ALA A 166 -3.97 -21.59 1.61
N ASP A 167 -4.38 -22.29 2.59
CA ASP A 167 -3.87 -22.27 3.96
C ASP A 167 -4.76 -23.15 4.86
N LYS A 168 -4.23 -24.24 5.31
CA LYS A 168 -4.96 -25.28 6.07
C LYS A 168 -4.73 -25.14 7.57
N ASP A 169 -4.62 -23.94 8.14
CA ASP A 169 -4.54 -23.81 9.58
C ASP A 169 -5.11 -22.48 10.06
N LYS A 170 -6.43 -22.43 10.19
CA LYS A 170 -7.26 -21.83 11.21
C LYS A 170 -8.69 -21.81 10.69
N LYS A 171 -9.57 -22.55 11.35
CA LYS A 171 -11.02 -22.38 11.24
C LYS A 171 -11.39 -21.01 11.83
N ASP A 172 -11.22 -19.94 11.06
CA ASP A 172 -12.03 -18.74 11.23
C ASP A 172 -13.36 -19.05 10.55
N ASP A 173 -14.35 -19.36 11.35
CA ASP A 173 -15.73 -19.57 10.92
C ASP A 173 -16.31 -18.24 10.45
N ALA A 174 -15.86 -17.82 9.25
CA ALA A 174 -16.36 -16.63 8.55
C ALA A 174 -17.78 -16.96 8.09
N THR A 175 -18.75 -16.73 8.96
CA THR A 175 -20.18 -16.77 8.61
C THR A 175 -20.36 -15.83 7.42
N LYS A 176 -20.75 -16.36 6.25
CA LYS A 176 -20.99 -15.55 5.05
C LYS A 176 -21.99 -14.45 5.41
N PRO A 177 -21.66 -13.17 5.19
CA PRO A 177 -22.53 -12.07 5.57
C PRO A 177 -23.84 -12.15 4.75
N GLY A 178 -24.97 -12.01 5.45
CA GLY A 178 -26.28 -11.90 4.80
C GLY A 178 -26.50 -10.48 4.25
N THR A 179 -27.32 -10.36 3.22
CA THR A 179 -27.77 -9.06 2.71
C THR A 179 -28.81 -8.46 3.66
N ASP A 180 -28.63 -7.19 4.02
CA ASP A 180 -29.55 -6.45 4.87
C ASP A 180 -30.58 -5.69 4.02
N PRO A 181 -31.86 -6.17 3.96
CA PRO A 181 -32.88 -5.55 3.14
C PRO A 181 -33.42 -4.23 3.71
N SER A 182 -32.98 -3.82 4.89
CA SER A 182 -33.32 -2.50 5.43
C SER A 182 -32.56 -1.37 4.74
N TRP A 183 -31.55 -1.69 3.96
CA TRP A 183 -30.83 -0.72 3.15
C TRP A 183 -31.39 -0.66 1.73
N THR A 184 -31.60 0.55 1.24
CA THR A 184 -32.04 0.83 -0.13
C THR A 184 -30.98 1.65 -0.85
N SER A 185 -30.79 1.40 -2.13
CA SER A 185 -29.87 2.12 -2.99
C SER A 185 -30.59 2.85 -4.11
N SER A 186 -30.16 4.04 -4.45
CA SER A 186 -30.58 4.79 -5.62
C SER A 186 -29.38 5.45 -6.29
N VAL A 187 -29.42 5.57 -7.63
CA VAL A 187 -28.41 6.38 -8.33
C VAL A 187 -28.61 7.83 -7.93
N TYR A 188 -27.59 8.42 -7.33
CA TYR A 188 -27.57 9.80 -6.87
C TYR A 188 -26.99 10.74 -7.92
N PHE A 189 -25.91 10.29 -8.60
CA PHE A 189 -25.24 11.06 -9.62
C PHE A 189 -24.53 10.15 -10.63
N GLU A 190 -24.58 10.51 -11.90
CA GLU A 190 -23.95 9.81 -13.03
C GLU A 190 -23.22 10.83 -13.92
N PRO A 191 -21.90 11.04 -13.77
CA PRO A 191 -21.13 12.05 -14.50
C PRO A 191 -20.86 11.68 -15.96
N GLY A 192 -21.13 10.44 -16.38
CA GLY A 192 -20.82 9.96 -17.74
C GLY A 192 -19.33 9.64 -17.94
N THR A 193 -18.56 9.45 -16.88
CA THR A 193 -17.15 9.04 -16.92
C THR A 193 -16.97 7.58 -16.50
N LYS A 194 -15.87 6.95 -16.89
CA LYS A 194 -15.60 5.55 -16.50
C LYS A 194 -15.25 5.40 -15.04
N TYR A 195 -14.56 6.40 -14.47
CA TYR A 195 -13.97 6.29 -13.16
C TYR A 195 -14.38 7.45 -12.26
N ILE A 196 -14.84 7.13 -11.06
CA ILE A 196 -14.92 8.04 -9.93
C ILE A 196 -13.90 7.57 -8.92
N TRP A 197 -12.91 8.44 -8.63
CA TRP A 197 -11.77 8.05 -7.84
C TRP A 197 -11.95 8.33 -6.35
N ASP A 198 -12.61 9.45 -6.02
CA ASP A 198 -12.79 9.87 -4.64
C ASP A 198 -14.06 10.71 -4.46
N LEU A 199 -14.53 10.75 -3.23
CA LEU A 199 -15.70 11.49 -2.79
C LEU A 199 -15.35 12.31 -1.55
N ALA A 200 -15.78 13.56 -1.51
CA ALA A 200 -15.66 14.41 -0.33
C ALA A 200 -16.96 15.18 -0.07
N LEU A 201 -17.26 15.46 1.21
CA LEU A 201 -18.40 16.28 1.60
C LEU A 201 -17.92 17.57 2.23
N ASP A 202 -18.54 18.71 1.85
CA ASP A 202 -18.38 19.95 2.59
C ASP A 202 -19.25 19.97 3.87
N LYS A 203 -19.10 21.00 4.71
CA LYS A 203 -19.85 21.13 5.96
C LYS A 203 -21.36 21.31 5.76
N VAL A 204 -21.78 21.75 4.57
CA VAL A 204 -23.19 21.93 4.22
C VAL A 204 -23.83 20.62 3.74
N GLY A 205 -22.99 19.64 3.37
CA GLY A 205 -23.41 18.33 2.88
C GLY A 205 -23.48 18.23 1.36
N ASN A 206 -22.86 19.16 0.61
CA ASN A 206 -22.68 18.98 -0.83
C ASN A 206 -21.60 17.94 -1.08
N LEU A 207 -21.83 17.07 -2.06
CA LEU A 207 -20.90 16.02 -2.45
C LEU A 207 -20.00 16.51 -3.57
N TYR A 208 -18.69 16.35 -3.39
CA TYR A 208 -17.68 16.57 -4.43
C TYR A 208 -17.20 15.24 -4.95
N VAL A 209 -17.17 15.12 -6.28
CA VAL A 209 -16.92 13.86 -6.99
C VAL A 209 -15.71 14.03 -7.88
N ALA A 210 -14.59 13.39 -7.56
CA ALA A 210 -13.36 13.37 -8.35
C ALA A 210 -13.46 12.33 -9.45
N THR A 211 -13.29 12.76 -10.71
CA THR A 211 -13.47 11.86 -11.85
C THR A 211 -12.18 11.61 -12.63
N GLY A 212 -12.20 10.53 -13.41
CA GLY A 212 -11.23 10.24 -14.44
C GLY A 212 -11.66 10.72 -15.82
N ASP A 213 -10.83 10.42 -16.82
CA ASP A 213 -11.02 10.71 -18.25
C ASP A 213 -10.91 12.20 -18.64
N HIS A 214 -11.45 13.13 -17.86
CA HIS A 214 -11.51 14.57 -18.21
C HIS A 214 -11.00 15.50 -17.11
N GLY A 215 -10.49 14.97 -16.00
CA GLY A 215 -9.92 15.77 -14.91
C GLY A 215 -10.92 16.72 -14.24
N GLU A 216 -12.19 16.31 -14.17
CA GLU A 216 -13.29 17.13 -13.65
C GLU A 216 -13.59 16.76 -12.20
N ILE A 217 -13.93 17.77 -11.41
CA ILE A 217 -14.56 17.62 -10.09
C ILE A 217 -15.96 18.18 -10.21
N PHE A 218 -16.96 17.34 -9.93
CA PHE A 218 -18.34 17.77 -9.87
C PHE A 218 -18.74 18.12 -8.43
N ARG A 219 -19.63 19.11 -8.28
CA ARG A 219 -20.34 19.37 -7.05
C ARG A 219 -21.81 18.97 -7.23
N VAL A 220 -22.29 18.13 -6.32
CA VAL A 220 -23.69 17.71 -6.24
C VAL A 220 -24.28 18.28 -4.94
N THR A 221 -25.27 19.14 -5.06
CA THR A 221 -25.90 19.77 -3.89
C THR A 221 -26.75 18.77 -3.12
N THR A 222 -27.13 19.11 -1.88
CA THR A 222 -28.05 18.29 -1.08
C THR A 222 -29.42 18.07 -1.72
N LYS A 223 -29.78 18.89 -2.73
CA LYS A 223 -31.01 18.76 -3.54
C LYS A 223 -30.82 17.87 -4.77
N GLY A 224 -29.59 17.38 -5.05
CA GLY A 224 -29.24 16.59 -6.24
C GLY A 224 -28.92 17.44 -7.49
N GLU A 225 -28.90 18.77 -7.38
CA GLU A 225 -28.42 19.63 -8.46
C GLU A 225 -26.91 19.47 -8.61
N HIS A 226 -26.41 19.34 -9.83
CA HIS A 226 -25.01 19.08 -10.10
C HIS A 226 -24.42 20.04 -11.12
N SER A 227 -23.14 20.31 -11.00
CA SER A 227 -22.38 21.12 -11.95
C SER A 227 -20.89 20.73 -11.87
N VAL A 228 -20.15 20.99 -12.96
CA VAL A 228 -18.69 20.96 -12.90
C VAL A 228 -18.24 22.08 -11.96
N PHE A 229 -17.55 21.71 -10.90
CA PHE A 229 -17.03 22.64 -9.90
C PHE A 229 -15.63 23.12 -10.27
N PHE A 230 -14.79 22.20 -10.77
CA PHE A 230 -13.44 22.49 -11.21
C PHE A 230 -13.05 21.56 -12.35
N LYS A 231 -12.26 22.07 -13.28
CA LYS A 231 -11.69 21.29 -14.37
C LYS A 231 -10.19 21.56 -14.46
N SER A 232 -9.40 20.48 -14.48
CA SER A 232 -7.95 20.53 -14.70
C SER A 232 -7.57 20.10 -16.12
N ASP A 233 -6.32 20.34 -16.50
CA ASP A 233 -5.73 19.79 -17.74
C ASP A 233 -5.26 18.33 -17.56
N GLU A 234 -5.33 17.79 -16.35
CA GLU A 234 -4.97 16.41 -16.05
C GLU A 234 -6.08 15.43 -16.44
N THR A 235 -5.74 14.17 -16.70
CA THR A 235 -6.74 13.17 -17.07
C THR A 235 -7.56 12.73 -15.86
N HIS A 236 -6.92 12.58 -14.70
CA HIS A 236 -7.56 12.05 -13.50
C HIS A 236 -7.33 12.95 -12.29
N ILE A 237 -8.38 13.21 -11.53
CA ILE A 237 -8.30 13.70 -10.16
C ILE A 237 -8.49 12.48 -9.26
N ARG A 238 -7.48 12.18 -8.44
CA ARG A 238 -7.36 10.90 -7.71
C ARG A 238 -7.84 10.96 -6.28
N VAL A 239 -7.65 12.08 -5.62
CA VAL A 239 -7.89 12.22 -4.19
C VAL A 239 -8.33 13.63 -3.84
N LEU A 240 -9.26 13.74 -2.89
CA LEU A 240 -9.85 14.98 -2.40
C LEU A 240 -9.73 15.09 -0.87
N ALA A 241 -9.51 16.30 -0.39
CA ALA A 241 -9.61 16.61 1.04
C ALA A 241 -10.02 18.08 1.23
N PHE A 242 -10.79 18.39 2.26
CA PHE A 242 -11.08 19.76 2.62
C PHE A 242 -10.10 20.29 3.67
N ASP A 243 -9.65 21.54 3.49
CA ASP A 243 -8.93 22.26 4.55
C ASP A 243 -9.92 22.91 5.55
N ALA A 244 -9.38 23.51 6.61
CA ALA A 244 -10.20 24.14 7.65
C ALA A 244 -10.99 25.37 7.13
N GLN A 245 -10.53 25.97 6.03
CA GLN A 245 -11.12 27.12 5.34
C GLN A 245 -12.12 26.73 4.26
N GLU A 246 -12.48 25.43 4.16
CA GLU A 246 -13.36 24.85 3.13
C GLU A 246 -12.79 24.97 1.70
N ASN A 247 -11.48 25.18 1.54
CA ASN A 247 -10.87 24.96 0.24
C ASN A 247 -10.77 23.46 -0.04
N LEU A 248 -11.05 23.05 -1.25
CA LEU A 248 -10.87 21.67 -1.69
C LEU A 248 -9.42 21.48 -2.17
N ILE A 249 -8.71 20.56 -1.54
CA ILE A 249 -7.39 20.12 -1.95
C ILE A 249 -7.57 18.90 -2.84
N ALA A 250 -7.01 18.92 -4.04
CA ALA A 250 -7.15 17.83 -5.00
C ALA A 250 -5.80 17.38 -5.52
N GLY A 251 -5.57 16.07 -5.58
CA GLY A 251 -4.37 15.46 -6.15
C GLY A 251 -4.66 14.80 -7.50
N SER A 252 -3.76 14.99 -8.48
CA SER A 252 -3.91 14.46 -9.83
C SER A 252 -3.02 13.26 -10.14
N ASP A 253 -3.36 12.57 -11.26
CA ASP A 253 -2.50 11.59 -11.95
C ASP A 253 -2.24 12.08 -13.37
N GLY A 254 -0.98 12.11 -13.75
CA GLY A 254 -0.43 12.59 -15.00
C GLY A 254 0.83 13.40 -14.72
N SER A 255 0.68 14.52 -14.07
CA SER A 255 1.79 15.41 -13.69
C SER A 255 1.99 15.56 -12.18
N GLY A 256 1.27 14.80 -11.34
CA GLY A 256 1.40 14.83 -9.89
C GLY A 256 1.17 16.22 -9.30
N LEU A 257 0.10 16.86 -9.73
CA LEU A 257 -0.25 18.20 -9.28
C LEU A 257 -1.14 18.14 -8.05
N ILE A 258 -0.93 19.07 -7.15
CA ILE A 258 -1.79 19.33 -6.01
C ILE A 258 -2.41 20.69 -6.20
N TYR A 259 -3.74 20.71 -6.29
CA TYR A 259 -4.53 21.92 -6.45
C TYR A 259 -5.09 22.35 -5.09
N ARG A 260 -5.22 23.67 -4.90
CA ARG A 260 -6.10 24.29 -3.91
C ARG A 260 -7.20 25.02 -4.64
N ILE A 261 -8.45 24.66 -4.35
CA ILE A 261 -9.63 25.16 -5.04
C ILE A 261 -10.52 25.86 -4.00
N SER A 262 -10.81 27.13 -4.23
CA SER A 262 -11.65 27.91 -3.33
C SER A 262 -13.10 27.41 -3.30
N PRO A 263 -13.92 27.78 -2.32
CA PRO A 263 -15.36 27.46 -2.31
C PRO A 263 -16.12 27.99 -3.54
N ALA A 264 -15.55 28.97 -4.25
CA ALA A 264 -16.10 29.50 -5.51
C ALA A 264 -15.74 28.64 -6.76
N GLY A 265 -14.87 27.65 -6.59
CA GLY A 265 -14.41 26.82 -7.71
C GLY A 265 -13.15 27.33 -8.42
N GLU A 266 -12.56 28.41 -7.90
CA GLU A 266 -11.31 28.96 -8.44
C GLU A 266 -10.12 28.16 -7.89
N GLY A 267 -9.37 27.48 -8.80
CA GLY A 267 -8.27 26.64 -8.42
C GLY A 267 -6.93 27.10 -8.94
N PHE A 268 -5.87 26.82 -8.18
CA PHE A 268 -4.49 27.00 -8.62
C PHE A 268 -3.64 25.81 -8.18
N VAL A 269 -2.53 25.60 -8.90
CA VAL A 269 -1.55 24.57 -8.55
C VAL A 269 -0.78 25.02 -7.32
N LEU A 270 -1.00 24.35 -6.21
CA LEU A 270 -0.30 24.59 -4.96
C LEU A 270 1.11 24.00 -4.99
N TYR A 271 1.25 22.81 -5.57
CA TYR A 271 2.51 22.10 -5.67
C TYR A 271 2.52 21.13 -6.87
N SER A 272 3.68 21.00 -7.53
CA SER A 272 3.94 19.97 -8.54
C SER A 272 4.98 19.00 -8.00
N ALA A 273 4.54 17.81 -7.60
CA ALA A 273 5.44 16.79 -7.10
C ALA A 273 6.38 16.28 -8.21
N PRO A 274 7.61 15.86 -7.91
CA PRO A 274 8.49 15.21 -8.88
C PRO A 274 7.98 13.85 -9.40
N LYS A 275 6.95 13.30 -8.78
CA LYS A 275 6.27 12.06 -9.12
C LYS A 275 5.05 12.31 -9.98
N LYS A 276 4.55 11.26 -10.63
CA LYS A 276 3.48 11.35 -11.63
C LYS A 276 2.07 11.43 -11.03
N GLU A 277 1.83 10.73 -9.93
CA GLU A 277 0.50 10.54 -9.34
C GLU A 277 0.50 10.88 -7.85
N ILE A 278 -0.52 11.58 -7.39
CA ILE A 278 -0.82 11.79 -5.97
C ILE A 278 -1.83 10.73 -5.54
N THR A 279 -1.42 9.85 -4.63
CA THR A 279 -2.23 8.69 -4.20
C THR A 279 -3.01 8.92 -2.93
N ALA A 280 -2.53 9.80 -2.05
CA ALA A 280 -3.20 10.08 -0.78
C ALA A 280 -2.92 11.51 -0.30
N LEU A 281 -3.88 12.07 0.43
CA LEU A 281 -3.79 13.36 1.11
C LEU A 281 -4.17 13.21 2.59
N ALA A 282 -3.50 13.96 3.45
CA ALA A 282 -3.90 14.16 4.84
C ALA A 282 -3.59 15.59 5.25
N LEU A 283 -4.43 16.18 6.10
CA LEU A 283 -4.24 17.53 6.61
C LEU A 283 -4.14 17.50 8.13
N ASP A 284 -3.19 18.26 8.68
CA ASP A 284 -3.07 18.43 10.12
C ASP A 284 -3.85 19.66 10.62
N ARG A 285 -3.90 19.81 11.95
CA ARG A 285 -4.60 20.94 12.58
C ARG A 285 -3.90 22.29 12.36
N ALA A 286 -2.62 22.28 12.00
CA ALA A 286 -1.84 23.48 11.71
C ALA A 286 -2.04 23.95 10.26
N GLY A 287 -2.80 23.20 9.45
CA GLY A 287 -3.06 23.49 8.03
C GLY A 287 -1.97 23.02 7.08
N ASN A 288 -1.03 22.17 7.54
CA ASN A 288 -0.12 21.51 6.62
C ASN A 288 -0.86 20.43 5.83
N ILE A 289 -0.55 20.32 4.54
CA ILE A 289 -1.03 19.29 3.64
C ILE A 289 0.08 18.25 3.48
N TYR A 290 -0.25 17.00 3.73
CA TYR A 290 0.64 15.88 3.47
C TYR A 290 0.13 15.12 2.25
N ALA A 291 1.01 14.88 1.29
CA ALA A 291 0.68 14.23 0.04
C ALA A 291 1.64 13.09 -0.26
N ALA A 292 1.11 11.90 -0.49
CA ALA A 292 1.87 10.77 -1.00
C ALA A 292 1.87 10.82 -2.53
N ALA A 293 3.05 10.65 -3.13
CA ALA A 293 3.24 10.70 -4.56
C ALA A 293 4.03 9.50 -5.07
N VAL A 294 3.62 8.95 -6.23
CA VAL A 294 4.20 7.74 -6.83
C VAL A 294 4.45 7.91 -8.32
N GLY A 295 5.17 6.94 -8.90
CA GLY A 295 5.45 6.91 -10.32
C GLY A 295 6.48 7.95 -10.76
N GLU A 296 7.32 7.58 -11.71
CA GLU A 296 8.34 8.49 -12.21
C GLU A 296 7.81 9.32 -13.37
N LYS A 297 8.04 10.64 -13.33
CA LYS A 297 7.83 11.48 -14.49
C LYS A 297 8.88 11.12 -15.54
N ARG A 298 8.44 10.83 -16.77
CA ARG A 298 9.37 10.73 -17.88
C ARG A 298 10.01 12.10 -18.06
N SER A 299 11.31 12.18 -17.86
CA SER A 299 12.08 13.38 -18.21
C SER A 299 11.88 13.64 -19.70
N GLY A 300 11.03 14.60 -20.03
CA GLY A 300 10.92 15.12 -21.39
C GLY A 300 12.22 15.86 -21.72
N GLY A 301 13.12 15.23 -22.46
CA GLY A 301 14.35 15.91 -22.88
C GLY A 301 15.57 14.98 -22.88
N GLY A 302 15.58 14.02 -23.76
CA GLY A 302 16.74 13.22 -24.12
C GLY A 302 16.49 12.56 -25.45
N THR A 303 16.84 13.25 -26.53
CA THR A 303 16.98 12.72 -27.89
C THR A 303 18.01 11.58 -27.99
N GLY A 304 17.95 10.61 -27.08
CA GLY A 304 18.90 9.48 -27.02
C GLY A 304 18.28 8.09 -27.05
N SER A 305 16.98 7.97 -26.76
CA SER A 305 16.34 6.65 -26.62
C SER A 305 15.55 6.20 -27.86
N SER A 306 15.19 7.13 -28.74
CA SER A 306 14.50 6.80 -30.01
C SER A 306 15.44 6.29 -31.09
N ALA A 307 16.75 6.56 -30.98
CA ALA A 307 17.74 6.14 -31.97
C ALA A 307 18.06 4.64 -31.90
N ILE A 308 17.91 4.01 -30.72
CA ILE A 308 18.21 2.57 -30.57
C ILE A 308 17.04 1.72 -31.07
N SER A 309 15.80 2.16 -30.85
CA SER A 309 14.62 1.42 -31.33
C SER A 309 14.43 1.52 -32.85
N SER A 310 14.83 2.65 -33.47
CA SER A 310 14.78 2.83 -34.92
C SER A 310 15.95 2.17 -35.64
N ALA A 311 17.10 1.98 -34.98
CA ALA A 311 18.23 1.24 -35.56
C ALA A 311 17.97 -0.25 -35.65
N ILE A 312 17.17 -0.83 -34.75
CA ILE A 312 16.80 -2.25 -34.79
C ILE A 312 15.70 -2.52 -35.83
N LEU A 313 14.85 -1.55 -36.13
CA LEU A 313 13.78 -1.69 -37.14
C LEU A 313 14.25 -1.40 -38.59
N ASN A 314 15.44 -0.82 -38.77
CA ASN A 314 15.97 -0.52 -40.10
C ASN A 314 17.05 -1.50 -40.62
N MET A 315 17.28 -2.60 -39.92
CA MET A 315 18.17 -3.69 -40.40
C MET A 315 17.43 -4.77 -41.19
N GLY A 316 16.25 -4.51 -41.70
CA GLY A 316 15.42 -5.48 -42.41
C GLY A 316 14.90 -5.03 -43.76
N SER A 317 15.69 -4.33 -44.61
CA SER A 317 15.39 -4.23 -46.04
C SER A 317 16.51 -3.54 -46.81
N ASN A 318 17.50 -4.30 -47.30
CA ASN A 318 18.15 -3.97 -48.57
C ASN A 318 18.80 -5.24 -49.13
N PRO A 319 18.39 -5.76 -50.29
CA PRO A 319 19.10 -6.86 -50.97
C PRO A 319 20.22 -6.25 -51.84
N SER A 320 21.43 -6.65 -51.54
CA SER A 320 22.55 -6.50 -52.54
C SER A 320 23.33 -7.79 -52.62
N PRO A 321 23.72 -8.19 -53.84
CA PRO A 321 24.17 -9.57 -54.11
C PRO A 321 25.67 -9.74 -53.94
N GLY A 322 26.07 -10.86 -53.41
CA GLY A 322 27.40 -11.42 -53.60
C GLY A 322 28.31 -11.40 -52.37
N GLY A 323 28.45 -12.53 -51.72
CA GLY A 323 29.49 -12.77 -50.74
C GLY A 323 29.16 -13.91 -49.77
N ALA A 324 29.70 -15.09 -50.03
CA ALA A 324 29.54 -16.27 -49.17
C ALA A 324 30.17 -16.04 -47.80
N ALA A 325 29.38 -16.26 -46.74
CA ALA A 325 29.86 -16.31 -45.36
C ALA A 325 29.58 -17.73 -44.82
N PRO A 326 30.43 -18.27 -43.94
CA PRO A 326 30.39 -19.67 -43.49
C PRO A 326 29.21 -19.93 -42.54
N GLN A 327 28.54 -21.04 -42.75
CA GLN A 327 27.49 -21.59 -41.91
C GLN A 327 28.06 -22.08 -40.58
N VAL A 328 27.49 -21.61 -39.49
CA VAL A 328 27.64 -22.19 -38.15
C VAL A 328 26.36 -23.00 -37.86
N PRO A 329 26.45 -24.23 -37.37
CA PRO A 329 25.26 -25.08 -37.19
C PRO A 329 24.44 -24.65 -35.98
N GLY A 330 23.19 -24.48 -36.24
CA GLY A 330 21.97 -24.64 -35.44
C GLY A 330 21.98 -24.56 -33.93
N ILE A 331 21.43 -23.44 -33.43
CA ILE A 331 20.63 -23.47 -32.20
C ILE A 331 19.25 -22.91 -32.58
N THR A 332 18.29 -23.80 -32.73
CA THR A 332 16.88 -23.41 -32.86
C THR A 332 16.37 -23.08 -31.47
N ILE A 333 16.31 -21.78 -31.13
CA ILE A 333 15.57 -21.31 -29.95
C ILE A 333 14.10 -21.26 -30.37
N THR A 334 13.36 -22.29 -30.03
CA THR A 334 11.89 -22.23 -30.11
C THR A 334 11.44 -21.24 -29.01
N ALA A 335 11.15 -20.03 -29.42
CA ALA A 335 10.46 -19.08 -28.56
C ALA A 335 9.06 -19.66 -28.25
N ALA A 336 8.84 -20.07 -27.01
CA ALA A 336 7.50 -20.33 -26.53
C ALA A 336 6.67 -19.03 -26.72
N PRO A 337 5.40 -19.12 -27.19
CA PRO A 337 4.55 -17.96 -27.30
C PRO A 337 4.45 -17.33 -25.90
N SER A 338 4.99 -16.12 -25.77
CA SER A 338 4.77 -15.31 -24.59
C SER A 338 3.27 -15.08 -24.49
N ALA A 339 2.65 -15.62 -23.45
CA ALA A 339 1.29 -15.27 -23.09
C ALA A 339 1.22 -13.74 -23.04
N PRO A 340 0.19 -13.11 -23.65
CA PRO A 340 0.01 -11.67 -23.53
C PRO A 340 -0.05 -11.34 -22.04
N PRO A 341 0.57 -10.23 -21.59
CA PRO A 341 0.40 -9.80 -20.21
C PRO A 341 -1.10 -9.66 -19.99
N MET A 342 -1.63 -10.41 -19.06
CA MET A 342 -2.99 -10.21 -18.56
C MET A 342 -2.99 -8.81 -17.96
N ALA A 343 -3.39 -7.83 -18.76
CA ALA A 343 -3.78 -6.53 -18.27
C ALA A 343 -4.90 -6.81 -17.26
N GLY A 344 -4.59 -6.64 -15.99
CA GLY A 344 -5.62 -6.73 -14.95
C GLY A 344 -6.74 -5.77 -15.35
N PRO A 345 -8.00 -6.15 -15.22
CA PRO A 345 -9.12 -5.39 -15.77
C PRO A 345 -9.33 -4.02 -15.13
N PHE A 346 -8.49 -3.61 -14.15
CA PHE A 346 -8.71 -2.39 -13.37
C PHE A 346 -7.43 -1.61 -13.13
N PRO A 347 -7.46 -0.27 -13.32
CA PRO A 347 -6.38 0.60 -12.89
C PRO A 347 -6.37 0.69 -11.36
N PHE A 348 -5.39 0.06 -10.72
CA PHE A 348 -5.09 0.31 -9.32
C PHE A 348 -4.55 1.73 -9.15
N PRO A 349 -4.87 2.44 -8.06
CA PRO A 349 -4.09 3.58 -7.62
C PRO A 349 -2.62 3.15 -7.49
N GLY A 350 -1.70 3.82 -8.18
CA GLY A 350 -0.30 3.36 -8.26
C GLY A 350 -0.07 2.09 -9.07
N GLY A 351 -1.09 1.51 -9.72
CA GLY A 351 -0.96 0.35 -10.60
C GLY A 351 -0.10 0.65 -11.83
N GLY A 352 1.07 0.02 -11.92
CA GLY A 352 2.08 0.30 -12.93
C GLY A 352 3.11 1.36 -12.53
N ALA A 353 3.02 1.95 -11.33
CA ALA A 353 4.05 2.81 -10.79
C ALA A 353 5.26 1.96 -10.40
N SER A 354 6.35 2.09 -11.15
CA SER A 354 7.66 1.60 -10.72
C SER A 354 8.34 2.68 -9.87
N GLY A 355 9.04 2.27 -8.79
CA GLY A 355 9.93 3.17 -8.10
C GLY A 355 9.41 3.82 -6.82
N GLY A 356 8.65 3.12 -6.00
CA GLY A 356 8.33 3.56 -4.62
C GLY A 356 7.55 4.87 -4.49
N SER A 357 7.51 5.42 -3.29
CA SER A 357 6.77 6.65 -2.96
C SER A 357 7.61 7.70 -2.27
N ASP A 358 7.24 8.95 -2.49
CA ASP A 358 7.64 10.09 -1.66
C ASP A 358 6.41 10.64 -0.91
N VAL A 359 6.61 11.10 0.32
CA VAL A 359 5.61 11.87 1.06
C VAL A 359 6.13 13.29 1.25
N TYR A 360 5.33 14.26 0.82
CA TYR A 360 5.61 15.68 0.93
C TYR A 360 4.72 16.33 1.98
N ARG A 361 5.27 17.26 2.73
CA ARG A 361 4.52 18.22 3.53
C ARG A 361 4.53 19.57 2.83
N ILE A 362 3.39 20.18 2.64
CA ILE A 362 3.22 21.53 2.11
C ILE A 362 2.68 22.37 3.26
N ALA A 363 3.46 23.36 3.69
CA ALA A 363 3.07 24.25 4.76
C ALA A 363 1.95 25.22 4.32
N PRO A 364 1.25 25.91 5.24
CA PRO A 364 0.19 26.86 4.88
C PRO A 364 0.64 28.00 3.96
N ASP A 365 1.91 28.38 4.01
CA ASP A 365 2.55 29.35 3.11
C ASP A 365 2.89 28.81 1.73
N GLY A 366 2.61 27.52 1.47
CA GLY A 366 2.92 26.82 0.23
C GLY A 366 4.31 26.20 0.17
N SER A 367 5.14 26.32 1.21
CA SER A 367 6.51 25.79 1.23
C SER A 367 6.49 24.24 1.27
N PRO A 368 7.05 23.52 0.27
CA PRO A 368 7.09 22.08 0.25
C PRO A 368 8.33 21.54 0.95
N ALA A 369 8.18 20.41 1.64
CA ALA A 369 9.29 19.63 2.18
C ALA A 369 9.01 18.14 1.98
N ARG A 370 9.99 17.37 1.49
CA ARG A 370 9.88 15.91 1.46
C ARG A 370 10.16 15.37 2.87
N VAL A 371 9.20 14.65 3.43
CA VAL A 371 9.28 14.11 4.80
C VAL A 371 9.65 12.63 4.83
N TRP A 372 9.39 11.91 3.74
CA TRP A 372 9.72 10.49 3.65
C TRP A 372 9.89 10.04 2.20
N THR A 373 10.69 9.00 1.99
CA THR A 373 10.89 8.34 0.70
C THR A 373 11.11 6.85 0.89
N SER A 374 10.56 6.04 -0.01
CA SER A 374 10.83 4.62 -0.14
C SER A 374 10.97 4.26 -1.61
N HIS A 375 11.92 3.39 -1.93
CA HIS A 375 12.06 2.85 -3.28
C HIS A 375 11.23 1.58 -3.50
N GLU A 376 10.74 0.97 -2.43
CA GLU A 376 10.06 -0.32 -2.47
C GLU A 376 8.57 -0.23 -2.15
N ASP A 377 8.18 0.68 -1.26
CA ASP A 377 6.81 0.78 -0.76
C ASP A 377 6.03 1.87 -1.50
N ILE A 378 4.82 1.52 -1.93
CA ILE A 378 3.87 2.45 -2.52
C ILE A 378 2.88 2.86 -1.43
N VAL A 379 2.78 4.15 -1.14
CA VAL A 379 1.82 4.67 -0.17
C VAL A 379 0.46 4.82 -0.84
N TYR A 380 -0.55 4.15 -0.30
CA TYR A 380 -1.95 4.24 -0.75
C TYR A 380 -2.83 5.07 0.18
N ALA A 381 -2.46 5.18 1.44
CA ALA A 381 -3.27 5.87 2.44
C ALA A 381 -2.41 6.68 3.40
N LEU A 382 -2.90 7.86 3.77
CA LEU A 382 -2.35 8.72 4.81
C LEU A 382 -3.43 9.05 5.83
N ALA A 383 -3.11 9.01 7.12
CA ALA A 383 -3.99 9.45 8.18
C ALA A 383 -3.20 9.92 9.40
N PHE A 384 -3.81 10.73 10.25
CA PHE A 384 -3.27 11.06 11.56
C PHE A 384 -3.88 10.17 12.64
N ASP A 385 -3.03 9.58 13.46
CA ASP A 385 -3.48 8.87 14.66
C ASP A 385 -3.90 9.83 15.78
N SER A 386 -4.37 9.27 16.91
CA SER A 386 -4.80 10.07 18.06
C SER A 386 -3.66 10.85 18.74
N GLN A 387 -2.42 10.49 18.50
CA GLN A 387 -1.22 11.17 19.00
C GLN A 387 -0.74 12.27 18.05
N GLY A 388 -1.38 12.44 16.90
CA GLY A 388 -1.01 13.41 15.87
C GLY A 388 0.18 12.96 15.00
N ARG A 389 0.55 11.67 15.03
CA ARG A 389 1.56 11.13 14.13
C ARG A 389 0.93 10.84 12.77
N LEU A 390 1.65 11.19 11.70
CA LEU A 390 1.24 10.84 10.35
C LEU A 390 1.52 9.37 10.09
N LEU A 391 0.48 8.60 9.75
CA LEU A 391 0.60 7.20 9.36
C LEU A 391 0.53 7.07 7.84
N ALA A 392 1.40 6.21 7.29
CA ALA A 392 1.41 5.83 5.89
C ALA A 392 1.11 4.34 5.75
N GLY A 393 0.01 4.01 5.10
CA GLY A 393 -0.37 2.64 4.72
C GLY A 393 0.20 2.31 3.35
N THR A 394 0.94 1.21 3.25
CA THR A 394 1.70 0.90 2.05
C THR A 394 1.24 -0.37 1.34
N GLY A 395 1.55 -0.45 0.05
CA GLY A 395 1.49 -1.65 -0.76
C GLY A 395 2.80 -2.41 -0.83
N ASN A 396 2.82 -3.44 -1.68
CA ASN A 396 3.90 -4.40 -1.90
C ASN A 396 4.19 -5.30 -0.69
N ARG A 397 4.32 -4.76 0.51
CA ARG A 397 4.63 -5.51 1.72
C ARG A 397 3.63 -5.32 2.86
N GLY A 398 2.70 -4.37 2.72
CA GLY A 398 1.64 -4.11 3.69
C GLY A 398 2.11 -3.50 5.01
N HIS A 399 3.16 -2.68 4.99
CA HIS A 399 3.64 -1.97 6.16
C HIS A 399 2.78 -0.75 6.49
N ILE A 400 2.69 -0.42 7.77
CA ILE A 400 2.19 0.86 8.27
C ILE A 400 3.36 1.55 8.96
N PHE A 401 3.76 2.69 8.39
CA PHE A 401 4.81 3.53 8.96
C PHE A 401 4.20 4.72 9.70
N ALA A 402 4.80 5.11 10.84
CA ALA A 402 4.59 6.43 11.43
C ALA A 402 5.72 7.35 10.97
N LEU A 403 5.36 8.49 10.39
CA LEU A 403 6.31 9.43 9.79
C LEU A 403 6.50 10.63 10.72
N GLY A 404 7.73 10.83 11.19
CA GLY A 404 8.12 11.95 12.08
C GLY A 404 8.66 13.17 11.33
N GLY A 405 9.04 13.02 10.07
CA GLY A 405 9.63 14.04 9.22
C GLY A 405 11.13 13.86 9.01
N SER A 406 11.65 14.39 7.90
CA SER A 406 13.08 14.34 7.50
C SER A 406 13.69 12.93 7.56
N ASN A 407 12.96 11.92 7.07
CA ASN A 407 13.33 10.50 7.12
C ASN A 407 13.39 9.88 8.54
N ASP A 408 12.86 10.56 9.55
CA ASP A 408 12.57 9.94 10.84
C ASP A 408 11.22 9.23 10.74
N PHE A 409 11.22 7.91 10.89
CA PHE A 409 10.01 7.08 10.82
C PHE A 409 10.14 5.84 11.69
N SER A 410 9.00 5.25 12.03
CA SER A 410 8.93 3.94 12.67
C SER A 410 8.09 2.99 11.82
N ASP A 411 8.61 1.79 11.56
CA ASP A 411 7.82 0.68 11.03
C ASP A 411 6.98 0.11 12.18
N LEU A 412 5.70 0.51 12.22
CA LEU A 412 4.81 0.20 13.34
C LEU A 412 4.34 -1.24 13.31
N LEU A 413 4.01 -1.73 12.13
CA LEU A 413 3.50 -3.09 11.95
C LEU A 413 3.45 -3.45 10.47
N LYS A 414 3.43 -4.76 10.23
CA LYS A 414 3.17 -5.36 8.94
C LYS A 414 1.80 -6.02 8.97
N ALA A 415 0.89 -5.57 8.10
CA ALA A 415 -0.41 -6.21 7.93
C ALA A 415 -0.25 -7.63 7.35
N PRO A 416 -1.15 -8.58 7.64
CA PRO A 416 -1.11 -9.91 7.05
C PRO A 416 -1.42 -9.92 5.53
N ALA A 417 -1.87 -8.80 4.98
CA ALA A 417 -2.11 -8.58 3.56
C ALA A 417 -0.98 -7.78 2.91
N SER A 418 -0.85 -7.83 1.59
CA SER A 418 0.23 -7.12 0.88
C SER A 418 0.01 -5.63 0.72
N GLN A 419 -1.21 -5.13 0.95
CA GLN A 419 -1.55 -3.72 0.77
C GLN A 419 -2.43 -3.21 1.91
N VAL A 420 -2.12 -2.02 2.40
CA VAL A 420 -2.98 -1.20 3.25
C VAL A 420 -3.51 -0.05 2.40
N THR A 421 -4.80 -0.10 2.06
CA THR A 421 -5.39 0.72 1.00
C THR A 421 -6.13 1.96 1.49
N ALA A 422 -6.65 1.94 2.71
CA ALA A 422 -7.38 3.06 3.26
C ALA A 422 -7.36 3.07 4.79
N PHE A 423 -7.55 4.25 5.38
CA PHE A 423 -7.74 4.46 6.80
C PHE A 423 -9.07 5.18 7.07
N ALA A 424 -9.72 4.84 8.18
CA ALA A 424 -10.84 5.59 8.72
C ALA A 424 -10.67 5.80 10.23
N LYS A 425 -11.08 6.96 10.72
CA LYS A 425 -11.04 7.26 12.16
C LYS A 425 -12.10 6.45 12.89
N ALA A 426 -11.70 5.80 13.97
CA ALA A 426 -12.62 5.10 14.86
C ALA A 426 -13.13 6.06 15.95
N PRO A 427 -14.39 5.91 16.42
CA PRO A 427 -14.83 6.54 17.64
C PRO A 427 -13.91 6.16 18.80
N GLY A 428 -13.47 7.13 19.60
CA GLY A 428 -12.54 6.90 20.70
C GLY A 428 -11.04 7.02 20.31
N GLY A 429 -10.72 7.47 19.10
CA GLY A 429 -9.37 7.91 18.69
C GLY A 429 -8.49 6.84 18.07
N GLY A 430 -9.00 5.62 17.85
CA GLY A 430 -8.32 4.59 17.06
C GLY A 430 -8.43 4.85 15.56
N LEU A 431 -7.78 3.97 14.77
CA LEU A 431 -7.91 3.95 13.31
C LEU A 431 -8.32 2.55 12.86
N TYR A 432 -9.24 2.50 11.92
CA TYR A 432 -9.48 1.32 11.10
C TYR A 432 -8.55 1.36 9.89
N ALA A 433 -7.99 0.21 9.54
CA ALA A 433 -7.17 0.04 8.35
C ALA A 433 -7.80 -1.02 7.44
N ALA A 434 -8.00 -0.68 6.19
CA ALA A 434 -8.44 -1.62 5.17
C ALA A 434 -7.25 -2.20 4.41
N THR A 435 -7.36 -3.48 4.05
CA THR A 435 -6.30 -4.18 3.34
C THR A 435 -6.81 -4.86 2.08
N SER A 436 -5.92 -5.05 1.10
CA SER A 436 -6.19 -5.77 -0.16
C SER A 436 -5.20 -6.90 -0.39
N ASN A 437 -5.58 -7.82 -1.30
CA ASN A 437 -4.96 -9.14 -1.50
C ASN A 437 -5.09 -10.07 -0.29
N LEU A 438 -6.00 -9.78 0.53
CA LEU A 438 -6.78 -10.40 1.57
C LEU A 438 -7.61 -9.26 2.13
N GLY A 439 -8.89 -9.15 1.74
CA GLY A 439 -9.77 -8.09 2.17
C GLY A 439 -10.06 -8.19 3.67
N LYS A 440 -9.31 -7.46 4.49
CA LYS A 440 -9.47 -7.42 5.96
C LYS A 440 -9.61 -5.99 6.46
N VAL A 441 -10.29 -5.88 7.57
CA VAL A 441 -10.34 -4.66 8.36
C VAL A 441 -9.91 -4.96 9.77
#